data_1c1dfff89b29993372328e80453e4cad
#
_entry.id   1c1dfff89b29993372328e80453e4cad
#
_cell.length_a   1.000
_cell.length_b   1.000
_cell.length_c   1.000
_cell.angle_alpha   90.00
_cell.angle_beta   90.00
_cell.angle_gamma   90.00
#
_symmetry.space_group_name_H-M   'P 1'
#
loop_
_entity.id
_entity.type
_entity.pdbx_description
1 polymer ?
#
loop_
_entity_poly.entity_id
_entity_poly.type
_entity_poly.pdbx_seq_one_letter_code
_entity_poly.pdbx_strand_id
1 'polypeptide(L)'
;ARCWSALASASRPSCTTGGRVGLTREVDGFGLYGYLGLYQYDGQNVADNEKTEFGFGAYYKAINEEDERFTVGLGLNTFGFSENLSYYTFGHGGYFSPQRYVSITVPMEYWVKKSKLSYGASGSFGFQSFKEDGNVYFPTSARLQGEAQQAFDQIGLLGISAGVLGPNYGSRSSNGFAYNLAGTVEYALSPRVVLGGLIGLDNASDFQQFKVGMYLRVYMDQEDAGVVAPPQVPNPFQY
;
A
#
# COMPACT_ATOMS: atom_id res chain seq x y z
N ALA A 1 -0.78 14.16 11.51
CA ALA A 1 0.39 14.27 10.64
C ALA A 1 1.38 13.17 10.99
N ARG A 2 1.84 12.41 10.01
CA ARG A 2 2.89 11.39 10.19
C ARG A 2 4.06 11.78 9.30
N CYS A 3 5.22 12.00 9.91
CA CYS A 3 6.46 12.32 9.20
C CYS A 3 7.34 11.07 9.11
N TRP A 4 7.89 10.80 7.94
CA TRP A 4 8.74 9.65 7.66
C TRP A 4 10.21 10.06 7.62
N SER A 5 11.07 9.26 8.23
CA SER A 5 12.51 9.38 8.09
C SER A 5 13.03 8.23 7.22
N ALA A 6 13.38 8.51 5.98
CA ALA A 6 14.12 7.56 5.16
C ALA A 6 15.61 7.64 5.51
N LEU A 7 16.21 6.53 5.90
CA LEU A 7 17.65 6.37 6.05
C LEU A 7 18.29 6.34 4.65
N ALA A 8 19.25 7.25 4.45
CA ALA A 8 20.22 7.26 3.35
C ALA A 8 19.79 7.75 1.96
N SER A 9 19.12 8.88 1.86
CA SER A 9 19.22 9.74 0.67
C SER A 9 19.10 11.21 1.08
N ALA A 10 19.59 12.15 0.24
CA ALA A 10 19.57 13.58 0.53
C ALA A 10 18.14 14.20 0.60
N SER A 11 17.10 13.40 0.50
CA SER A 11 15.71 13.78 0.73
C SER A 11 15.37 13.66 2.22
N ARG A 12 14.91 14.74 2.80
CA ARG A 12 14.46 14.80 4.20
C ARG A 12 13.01 14.26 4.31
N PRO A 13 12.57 13.91 5.54
CA PRO A 13 11.28 13.27 5.74
C PRO A 13 10.12 14.06 5.11
N SER A 14 9.30 13.36 4.35
CA SER A 14 8.04 13.90 3.87
C SER A 14 6.98 13.78 4.97
N CYS A 15 6.18 14.83 5.13
CA CYS A 15 5.01 14.82 6.00
C CYS A 15 3.75 14.59 5.17
N THR A 16 2.85 13.76 5.68
CA THR A 16 1.53 13.58 5.08
C THR A 16 0.48 14.12 6.04
N THR A 17 -0.32 15.04 5.56
CA THR A 17 -1.46 15.62 6.28
C THR A 17 -2.72 15.31 5.49
N GLY A 18 -3.77 14.86 6.16
CA GLY A 18 -5.01 14.56 5.46
C GLY A 18 -6.00 13.82 6.33
N GLY A 19 -7.10 13.43 5.72
CA GLY A 19 -8.18 12.72 6.38
C GLY A 19 -8.90 11.77 5.44
N ARG A 20 -9.50 10.76 6.04
CA ARG A 20 -10.36 9.79 5.37
C ARG A 20 -11.67 9.67 6.13
N VAL A 21 -12.76 9.71 5.41
CA VAL A 21 -14.10 9.45 5.92
C VAL A 21 -14.61 8.16 5.28
N GLY A 22 -15.15 7.27 6.09
CA GLY A 22 -15.70 6.01 5.62
C GLY A 22 -17.04 5.70 6.29
N LEU A 23 -17.87 5.00 5.56
CA LEU A 23 -19.15 4.48 6.03
C LEU A 23 -19.20 2.98 5.78
N THR A 24 -19.70 2.26 6.77
CA THR A 24 -19.92 0.82 6.66
C THR A 24 -21.32 0.51 7.21
N ARG A 25 -22.05 -0.34 6.51
CA ARG A 25 -23.32 -0.87 6.98
C ARG A 25 -23.35 -2.37 6.74
N GLU A 26 -23.74 -3.10 7.77
CA GLU A 26 -23.89 -4.56 7.72
C GLU A 26 -25.30 -4.96 8.15
N VAL A 27 -25.88 -5.90 7.44
CA VAL A 27 -27.19 -6.50 7.73
C VAL A 27 -27.10 -7.98 7.37
N ASP A 28 -27.38 -8.85 8.33
CA ASP A 28 -27.45 -10.31 8.17
C ASP A 28 -26.21 -10.93 7.49
N GLY A 29 -25.03 -10.44 7.88
CA GLY A 29 -23.76 -10.91 7.33
C GLY A 29 -23.36 -10.33 5.97
N PHE A 30 -24.25 -9.56 5.33
CA PHE A 30 -23.94 -8.78 4.14
C PHE A 30 -23.56 -7.35 4.52
N GLY A 31 -22.40 -6.89 4.09
CA GLY A 31 -21.90 -5.55 4.37
C GLY A 31 -21.56 -4.76 3.13
N LEU A 32 -21.82 -3.46 3.21
CA LEU A 32 -21.38 -2.46 2.25
C LEU A 32 -20.45 -1.49 2.94
N TYR A 33 -19.38 -1.09 2.25
CA TYR A 33 -18.51 -0.04 2.74
C TYR A 33 -18.11 0.92 1.63
N GLY A 34 -17.81 2.15 2.01
CA GLY A 34 -17.26 3.14 1.10
C GLY A 34 -16.44 4.15 1.87
N TYR A 35 -15.46 4.75 1.22
CA TYR A 35 -14.63 5.79 1.81
C TYR A 35 -14.14 6.79 0.78
N LEU A 36 -13.84 7.99 1.27
CA LEU A 36 -13.19 9.06 0.54
C LEU A 36 -12.04 9.61 1.40
N GLY A 37 -10.88 9.81 0.81
CA GLY A 37 -9.71 10.36 1.46
C GLY A 37 -9.07 11.47 0.64
N LEU A 38 -8.57 12.50 1.35
CA LEU A 38 -7.83 13.62 0.79
C LEU A 38 -6.56 13.80 1.62
N TYR A 39 -5.42 13.87 0.94
CA TYR A 39 -4.11 13.96 1.59
C TYR A 39 -3.21 14.95 0.87
N GLN A 40 -2.44 15.67 1.63
CA GLN A 40 -1.37 16.54 1.17
C GLN A 40 -0.03 15.95 1.61
N TYR A 41 0.91 15.95 0.70
CA TYR A 41 2.27 15.45 0.88
C TYR A 41 3.24 16.60 0.75
N ASP A 42 3.91 16.95 1.84
CA ASP A 42 4.89 18.02 1.90
C ASP A 42 6.26 17.43 2.23
N GLY A 43 7.30 17.89 1.57
CA GLY A 43 8.65 17.40 1.83
C GLY A 43 9.70 18.48 1.65
N GLN A 44 10.82 18.35 2.37
CA GLN A 44 11.91 19.28 2.17
C GLN A 44 12.70 18.88 0.92
N ASN A 45 12.81 19.80 -0.04
CA ASN A 45 13.40 19.59 -1.37
C ASN A 45 12.67 18.54 -2.22
N VAL A 46 11.40 18.29 -1.94
CA VAL A 46 10.48 17.46 -2.73
C VAL A 46 9.32 18.37 -3.12
N ALA A 47 8.81 18.22 -4.33
CA ALA A 47 7.61 18.96 -4.74
C ALA A 47 6.41 18.52 -3.90
N ASP A 48 5.54 19.48 -3.56
CA ASP A 48 4.30 19.19 -2.87
C ASP A 48 3.38 18.38 -3.77
N ASN A 49 2.57 17.50 -3.17
CA ASN A 49 1.67 16.64 -3.92
C ASN A 49 0.36 16.44 -3.17
N GLU A 50 -0.71 16.24 -3.90
CA GLU A 50 -2.02 15.97 -3.35
C GLU A 50 -2.49 14.59 -3.80
N LYS A 51 -3.11 13.84 -2.89
CA LYS A 51 -3.72 12.55 -3.20
C LYS A 51 -5.21 12.59 -2.89
N THR A 52 -6.01 12.19 -3.84
CA THR A 52 -7.43 11.86 -3.63
C THR A 52 -7.60 10.36 -3.77
N GLU A 53 -8.35 9.76 -2.84
CA GLU A 53 -8.69 8.34 -2.91
C GLU A 53 -10.18 8.12 -2.67
N PHE A 54 -10.73 7.12 -3.35
CA PHE A 54 -12.09 6.65 -3.18
C PHE A 54 -12.10 5.13 -3.22
N GLY A 55 -12.89 4.52 -2.35
CA GLY A 55 -13.13 3.09 -2.37
C GLY A 55 -14.57 2.76 -2.04
N PHE A 56 -15.05 1.71 -2.64
CA PHE A 56 -16.37 1.17 -2.42
C PHE A 56 -16.32 -0.36 -2.54
N GLY A 57 -17.12 -1.05 -1.73
CA GLY A 57 -17.20 -2.50 -1.84
C GLY A 57 -18.34 -3.11 -1.06
N ALA A 58 -18.49 -4.39 -1.29
CA ALA A 58 -19.43 -5.24 -0.58
C ALA A 58 -18.72 -6.50 -0.08
N TYR A 59 -19.20 -7.06 1.01
CA TYR A 59 -18.73 -8.33 1.53
C TYR A 59 -19.88 -9.16 2.08
N TYR A 60 -19.66 -10.47 2.13
CA TYR A 60 -20.56 -11.43 2.71
C TYR A 60 -19.82 -12.37 3.65
N LYS A 61 -20.33 -12.52 4.86
CA LYS A 61 -19.85 -13.48 5.85
C LYS A 61 -20.54 -14.81 5.61
N ALA A 62 -19.91 -15.67 4.81
CA ALA A 62 -20.48 -16.98 4.44
C ALA A 62 -20.47 -17.96 5.63
N ILE A 63 -19.52 -17.80 6.55
CA ILE A 63 -19.47 -18.46 7.86
C ILE A 63 -19.29 -17.34 8.89
N ASN A 64 -20.10 -17.31 9.92
CA ASN A 64 -20.06 -16.27 10.95
C ASN A 64 -20.38 -16.88 12.34
N GLU A 65 -19.57 -17.83 12.73
CA GLU A 65 -19.62 -18.48 14.02
C GLU A 65 -18.65 -17.82 15.01
N GLU A 66 -18.75 -18.12 16.29
CA GLU A 66 -17.91 -17.56 17.35
C GLU A 66 -16.43 -17.96 17.18
N ASP A 67 -16.19 -19.17 16.71
CA ASP A 67 -14.87 -19.78 16.55
C ASP A 67 -14.44 -19.98 15.10
N GLU A 68 -15.29 -19.64 14.14
CA GLU A 68 -14.99 -19.76 12.70
C GLU A 68 -15.68 -18.65 11.91
N ARG A 69 -14.91 -18.03 10.99
CA ARG A 69 -15.44 -17.04 10.05
C ARG A 69 -14.85 -17.18 8.67
N PHE A 70 -15.71 -17.08 7.68
CA PHE A 70 -15.31 -16.92 6.28
C PHE A 70 -16.05 -15.73 5.68
N THR A 71 -15.26 -14.77 5.19
CA THR A 71 -15.76 -13.56 4.53
C THR A 71 -15.21 -13.50 3.12
N VAL A 72 -16.05 -13.18 2.16
CA VAL A 72 -15.67 -12.89 0.78
C VAL A 72 -16.30 -11.57 0.36
N GLY A 73 -15.58 -10.81 -0.48
CA GLY A 73 -16.04 -9.50 -0.89
C GLY A 73 -15.72 -9.17 -2.34
N LEU A 74 -16.19 -8.01 -2.75
CA LEU A 74 -15.83 -7.33 -3.98
C LEU A 74 -15.51 -5.88 -3.64
N GLY A 75 -14.36 -5.38 -4.06
CA GLY A 75 -13.92 -4.02 -3.81
C GLY A 75 -13.48 -3.30 -5.06
N LEU A 76 -13.83 -2.04 -5.16
CA LEU A 76 -13.30 -1.08 -6.12
C LEU A 76 -12.49 -0.05 -5.33
N ASN A 77 -11.25 0.18 -5.75
CA ASN A 77 -10.42 1.24 -5.21
C ASN A 77 -9.88 2.10 -6.35
N THR A 78 -9.91 3.39 -6.15
CA THR A 78 -9.28 4.35 -7.05
C THR A 78 -8.58 5.43 -6.26
N PHE A 79 -7.43 5.85 -6.75
CA PHE A 79 -6.76 7.04 -6.25
C PHE A 79 -5.95 7.69 -7.35
N GLY A 80 -5.61 8.96 -7.13
CA GLY A 80 -4.74 9.71 -7.99
C GLY A 80 -3.98 10.76 -7.24
N PHE A 81 -2.78 11.04 -7.70
CA PHE A 81 -1.95 12.14 -7.25
C PHE A 81 -2.00 13.27 -8.27
N SER A 82 -1.79 14.51 -7.80
CA SER A 82 -1.71 15.67 -8.69
C SER A 82 -0.48 15.63 -9.58
N GLU A 83 0.65 15.13 -9.06
CA GLU A 83 1.91 15.04 -9.80
C GLU A 83 2.57 13.66 -9.67
N ASN A 84 3.28 13.26 -10.74
CA ASN A 84 4.12 12.07 -10.72
C ASN A 84 5.48 12.37 -10.10
N LEU A 85 5.67 11.97 -8.85
CA LEU A 85 6.90 12.10 -8.10
C LEU A 85 7.58 10.75 -7.81
N SER A 86 7.33 9.75 -8.66
CA SER A 86 7.82 8.37 -8.48
C SER A 86 9.33 8.21 -8.70
N TYR A 87 10.01 9.23 -9.16
CA TYR A 87 11.44 9.18 -9.50
C TYR A 87 12.32 9.61 -8.32
N TYR A 88 13.66 9.49 -8.50
CA TYR A 88 14.67 9.73 -7.45
C TYR A 88 15.55 10.95 -7.72
N THR A 89 15.32 11.72 -8.79
CA THR A 89 16.01 12.97 -9.03
C THR A 89 15.58 14.05 -8.06
N PHE A 90 16.41 15.07 -7.87
CA PHE A 90 16.14 16.15 -6.93
C PHE A 90 14.80 16.83 -7.21
N GLY A 91 13.96 16.88 -6.18
CA GLY A 91 12.60 17.39 -6.26
C GLY A 91 11.53 16.30 -6.32
N HIS A 92 11.88 15.07 -6.66
CA HIS A 92 10.99 13.91 -6.61
C HIS A 92 11.00 13.24 -5.22
N GLY A 93 9.90 12.55 -4.88
CA GLY A 93 9.72 11.88 -3.59
C GLY A 93 10.12 10.41 -3.58
N GLY A 94 10.29 9.78 -4.74
CA GLY A 94 10.62 8.36 -4.89
C GLY A 94 9.50 7.41 -4.44
N TYR A 95 8.26 7.86 -4.39
CA TYR A 95 7.09 7.05 -4.05
C TYR A 95 6.13 6.92 -5.23
N PHE A 96 5.43 5.81 -5.32
CA PHE A 96 4.45 5.56 -6.36
C PHE A 96 3.32 6.59 -6.30
N SER A 97 3.23 7.44 -7.31
CA SER A 97 2.32 8.58 -7.39
C SER A 97 1.64 8.71 -8.76
N PRO A 98 0.84 7.71 -9.15
CA PRO A 98 0.10 7.75 -10.41
C PRO A 98 -0.98 8.84 -10.38
N GLN A 99 -1.25 9.45 -11.54
CA GLN A 99 -2.36 10.38 -11.69
C GLN A 99 -3.70 9.66 -11.77
N ARG A 100 -3.67 8.39 -12.09
CA ARG A 100 -4.84 7.52 -12.03
C ARG A 100 -4.44 6.10 -11.66
N TYR A 101 -5.05 5.58 -10.63
CA TYR A 101 -5.02 4.18 -10.24
C TYR A 101 -6.44 3.67 -10.05
N VAL A 102 -6.75 2.51 -10.58
CA VAL A 102 -8.01 1.81 -10.38
C VAL A 102 -7.73 0.34 -10.16
N SER A 103 -8.36 -0.26 -9.16
CA SER A 103 -8.32 -1.70 -8.95
C SER A 103 -9.71 -2.25 -8.60
N ILE A 104 -9.98 -3.44 -9.12
CA ILE A 104 -11.14 -4.26 -8.74
C ILE A 104 -10.59 -5.54 -8.14
N THR A 105 -10.99 -5.83 -6.90
CA THR A 105 -10.44 -6.95 -6.13
C THR A 105 -11.53 -7.79 -5.49
N VAL A 106 -11.25 -9.07 -5.34
CA VAL A 106 -12.06 -10.02 -4.57
C VAL A 106 -11.28 -10.37 -3.30
N PRO A 107 -11.47 -9.64 -2.19
CA PRO A 107 -10.87 -9.98 -0.91
C PRO A 107 -11.57 -11.20 -0.29
N MET A 108 -10.80 -12.05 0.34
CA MET A 108 -11.25 -13.21 1.09
C MET A 108 -10.50 -13.30 2.41
N GLU A 109 -11.21 -13.65 3.47
CA GLU A 109 -10.65 -13.86 4.79
C GLU A 109 -11.29 -15.09 5.43
N TYR A 110 -10.47 -16.00 5.89
CA TYR A 110 -10.88 -17.16 6.66
C TYR A 110 -10.06 -17.24 7.95
N TRP A 111 -10.71 -17.48 9.06
CA TRP A 111 -10.03 -17.79 10.30
C TRP A 111 -10.87 -18.74 11.17
N VAL A 112 -10.16 -19.49 11.99
CA VAL A 112 -10.74 -20.46 12.90
C VAL A 112 -9.94 -20.50 14.21
N LYS A 113 -10.65 -20.73 15.31
CA LYS A 113 -10.07 -20.95 16.63
C LYS A 113 -10.51 -22.33 17.15
N LYS A 114 -9.55 -23.16 17.51
CA LYS A 114 -9.78 -24.49 18.10
C LYS A 114 -8.97 -24.64 19.37
N SER A 115 -9.59 -24.45 20.54
CA SER A 115 -8.94 -24.58 21.84
C SER A 115 -7.63 -23.74 21.93
N LYS A 116 -6.47 -24.38 21.85
CA LYS A 116 -5.16 -23.74 21.93
C LYS A 116 -4.60 -23.24 20.59
N LEU A 117 -5.29 -23.50 19.49
CA LEU A 117 -4.84 -23.17 18.13
C LEU A 117 -5.79 -22.15 17.52
N SER A 118 -5.25 -21.08 16.95
CA SER A 118 -5.95 -20.18 16.04
C SER A 118 -5.15 -20.07 14.76
N TYR A 119 -5.81 -20.12 13.63
CA TYR A 119 -5.16 -19.90 12.34
C TYR A 119 -6.09 -19.16 11.39
N GLY A 120 -5.50 -18.47 10.48
CA GLY A 120 -6.23 -17.70 9.48
C GLY A 120 -5.48 -17.61 8.17
N ALA A 121 -6.23 -17.41 7.11
CA ALA A 121 -5.72 -17.06 5.80
C ALA A 121 -6.52 -15.90 5.26
N SER A 122 -5.83 -14.93 4.69
CA SER A 122 -6.46 -13.83 3.99
C SER A 122 -5.80 -13.64 2.63
N GLY A 123 -6.54 -13.07 1.71
CA GLY A 123 -5.99 -12.76 0.40
C GLY A 123 -6.94 -11.93 -0.43
N SER A 124 -6.42 -11.36 -1.47
CA SER A 124 -7.23 -10.73 -2.51
C SER A 124 -6.66 -11.05 -3.88
N PHE A 125 -7.56 -11.14 -4.85
CA PHE A 125 -7.23 -11.30 -6.26
C PHE A 125 -7.93 -10.17 -7.02
N GLY A 126 -7.25 -9.60 -8.02
CA GLY A 126 -7.87 -8.54 -8.76
C GLY A 126 -7.09 -8.07 -9.96
N PHE A 127 -7.70 -7.13 -10.65
CA PHE A 127 -7.07 -6.41 -11.74
C PHE A 127 -6.83 -4.97 -11.32
N GLN A 128 -5.68 -4.46 -11.70
CA GLN A 128 -5.30 -3.08 -11.49
C GLN A 128 -4.88 -2.43 -12.80
N SER A 129 -5.09 -1.14 -12.89
CA SER A 129 -4.62 -0.29 -13.96
C SER A 129 -4.15 1.02 -13.38
N PHE A 130 -2.99 1.48 -13.82
CA PHE A 130 -2.52 2.80 -13.45
C PHE A 130 -1.92 3.55 -14.63
N LYS A 131 -1.91 4.86 -14.50
CA LYS A 131 -1.26 5.79 -15.42
C LYS A 131 -0.44 6.78 -14.60
N GLU A 132 0.83 6.90 -14.96
CA GLU A 132 1.75 7.94 -14.51
C GLU A 132 1.99 8.90 -15.68
N ASP A 133 1.70 10.17 -15.47
CA ASP A 133 2.00 11.20 -16.46
C ASP A 133 3.51 11.54 -16.42
N GLY A 134 4.02 12.07 -17.52
CA GLY A 134 5.39 12.54 -17.54
C GLY A 134 5.61 13.70 -16.57
N ASN A 135 6.84 13.84 -16.07
CA ASN A 135 7.22 14.98 -15.24
C ASN A 135 8.64 15.43 -15.59
N VAL A 136 8.99 16.67 -15.20
CA VAL A 136 10.34 17.22 -15.40
C VAL A 136 11.36 16.50 -14.51
N TYR A 137 12.64 16.51 -14.87
CA TYR A 137 13.67 15.86 -14.05
C TYR A 137 13.87 16.53 -12.68
N PHE A 138 13.70 17.85 -12.61
CA PHE A 138 13.98 18.63 -11.40
C PHE A 138 12.80 19.57 -11.06
N PRO A 139 11.67 19.03 -10.53
CA PRO A 139 10.44 19.80 -10.35
C PRO A 139 10.58 20.98 -9.37
N THR A 140 11.53 20.93 -8.44
CA THR A 140 11.76 22.00 -7.45
C THR A 140 12.91 22.95 -7.80
N SER A 141 13.58 22.77 -8.95
CA SER A 141 14.76 23.57 -9.33
C SER A 141 14.75 23.97 -10.81
N ALA A 142 14.22 25.14 -11.10
CA ALA A 142 14.24 25.70 -12.46
C ALA A 142 15.68 25.82 -13.02
N ARG A 143 16.69 26.08 -12.15
CA ARG A 143 18.10 26.16 -12.55
C ARG A 143 18.59 24.79 -13.06
N LEU A 144 18.44 23.73 -12.27
CA LEU A 144 18.87 22.37 -12.64
C LEU A 144 18.10 21.87 -13.88
N GLN A 145 16.81 22.18 -13.96
CA GLN A 145 15.99 21.83 -15.12
C GLN A 145 16.48 22.55 -16.39
N GLY A 146 16.84 23.83 -16.27
CA GLY A 146 17.42 24.61 -17.38
C GLY A 146 18.79 24.12 -17.82
N GLU A 147 19.66 23.74 -16.88
CA GLU A 147 20.98 23.13 -17.17
C GLU A 147 20.80 21.78 -17.89
N ALA A 148 19.86 20.95 -17.43
CA ALA A 148 19.54 19.70 -18.09
C ALA A 148 19.01 19.93 -19.52
N GLN A 149 18.13 20.93 -19.74
CA GLN A 149 17.64 21.28 -21.05
C GLN A 149 18.78 21.68 -21.99
N GLN A 150 19.69 22.55 -21.54
CA GLN A 150 20.86 22.98 -22.34
C GLN A 150 21.75 21.79 -22.73
N ALA A 151 21.96 20.85 -21.80
CA ALA A 151 22.75 19.65 -22.07
C ALA A 151 22.08 18.77 -23.14
N PHE A 152 20.76 18.59 -23.08
CA PHE A 152 19.99 17.87 -24.10
C PHE A 152 20.05 18.55 -25.46
N ASP A 153 19.91 19.87 -25.49
CA ASP A 153 19.97 20.64 -26.73
C ASP A 153 21.35 20.51 -27.42
N GLN A 154 22.43 20.52 -26.64
CA GLN A 154 23.79 20.31 -27.15
C GLN A 154 23.98 18.90 -27.73
N ILE A 155 23.44 17.87 -27.09
CA ILE A 155 23.46 16.48 -27.60
C ILE A 155 22.68 16.38 -28.92
N GLY A 156 21.54 17.05 -29.04
CA GLY A 156 20.74 17.13 -30.23
C GLY A 156 21.50 17.78 -31.41
N LEU A 157 22.28 18.83 -31.17
CA LEU A 157 23.13 19.48 -32.14
C LEU A 157 24.23 18.57 -32.73
N LEU A 158 24.66 17.56 -31.95
CA LEU A 158 25.63 16.55 -32.37
C LEU A 158 25.02 15.45 -33.27
N GLY A 159 23.73 15.57 -33.64
CA GLY A 159 23.04 14.59 -34.48
C GLY A 159 22.77 13.25 -33.79
N ILE A 160 22.99 13.17 -32.49
CA ILE A 160 22.62 12.03 -31.69
C ILE A 160 21.10 12.15 -31.43
N SER A 161 20.31 11.38 -32.15
CA SER A 161 18.87 11.21 -31.86
C SER A 161 18.76 10.55 -30.46
N ALA A 162 18.81 11.38 -29.41
CA ALA A 162 18.28 10.97 -28.15
C ALA A 162 16.77 10.80 -28.38
N GLY A 163 16.29 9.59 -28.51
CA GLY A 163 14.86 9.27 -28.68
C GLY A 163 14.02 9.62 -27.45
N VAL A 164 14.43 10.64 -26.72
CA VAL A 164 13.87 11.12 -25.45
C VAL A 164 13.43 12.57 -25.67
N LEU A 165 12.24 12.86 -25.25
CA LEU A 165 11.55 14.16 -25.39
C LEU A 165 12.14 15.28 -24.48
N GLY A 166 13.48 15.40 -24.37
CA GLY A 166 14.14 16.37 -23.52
C GLY A 166 14.35 15.84 -22.07
N PRO A 167 14.72 16.71 -21.09
CA PRO A 167 15.01 16.33 -19.72
C PRO A 167 13.72 16.14 -18.91
N ASN A 168 12.86 15.26 -19.39
CA ASN A 168 11.58 14.92 -18.78
C ASN A 168 11.44 13.42 -18.75
N TYR A 169 10.82 12.93 -17.69
CA TYR A 169 10.34 11.55 -17.63
C TYR A 169 9.10 11.39 -18.49
N GLY A 170 9.06 10.32 -19.27
CA GLY A 170 7.89 10.00 -20.10
C GLY A 170 6.72 9.49 -19.26
N SER A 171 5.53 9.57 -19.84
CA SER A 171 4.35 8.93 -19.27
C SER A 171 4.44 7.41 -19.33
N ARG A 172 3.91 6.74 -18.33
CA ARG A 172 3.85 5.28 -18.25
C ARG A 172 2.43 4.84 -17.88
N SER A 173 1.98 3.75 -18.45
CA SER A 173 0.77 3.07 -18.03
C SER A 173 1.02 1.58 -17.94
N SER A 174 0.41 0.95 -16.96
CA SER A 174 0.44 -0.50 -16.81
C SER A 174 -0.89 -1.00 -16.31
N ASN A 175 -1.21 -2.21 -16.69
CA ASN A 175 -2.36 -2.94 -16.18
C ASN A 175 -1.98 -4.40 -15.99
N GLY A 176 -2.61 -5.07 -15.06
CA GLY A 176 -2.29 -6.45 -14.79
C GLY A 176 -3.09 -7.04 -13.64
N PHE A 177 -2.88 -8.32 -13.48
CA PHE A 177 -3.41 -9.06 -12.35
C PHE A 177 -2.53 -8.84 -11.12
N ALA A 178 -3.19 -8.57 -10.00
CA ALA A 178 -2.56 -8.43 -8.70
C ALA A 178 -3.18 -9.41 -7.70
N TYR A 179 -2.36 -9.92 -6.81
CA TYR A 179 -2.84 -10.73 -5.70
C TYR A 179 -1.99 -10.50 -4.45
N ASN A 180 -2.62 -10.67 -3.31
CA ASN A 180 -1.93 -10.86 -2.05
C ASN A 180 -2.50 -12.08 -1.34
N LEU A 181 -1.65 -12.79 -0.61
CA LEU A 181 -2.01 -13.94 0.19
C LEU A 181 -1.25 -13.84 1.52
N ALA A 182 -1.93 -14.06 2.61
CA ALA A 182 -1.32 -14.13 3.93
C ALA A 182 -1.91 -15.30 4.72
N GLY A 183 -1.04 -15.98 5.44
CA GLY A 183 -1.42 -17.03 6.39
C GLY A 183 -0.84 -16.72 7.77
N THR A 184 -1.62 -16.99 8.80
CA THR A 184 -1.21 -16.79 10.19
C THR A 184 -1.61 -17.99 11.04
N VAL A 185 -0.81 -18.31 12.03
CA VAL A 185 -1.10 -19.36 13.00
C VAL A 185 -0.62 -18.93 14.38
N GLU A 186 -1.42 -19.21 15.40
CA GLU A 186 -1.07 -19.00 16.81
C GLU A 186 -1.36 -20.27 17.60
N TYR A 187 -0.44 -20.62 18.48
CA TYR A 187 -0.59 -21.75 19.41
C TYR A 187 -0.28 -21.33 20.85
N ALA A 188 -1.23 -21.55 21.74
CA ALA A 188 -1.05 -21.29 23.18
C ALA A 188 -0.21 -22.38 23.82
N LEU A 189 1.05 -22.09 24.09
CA LEU A 189 1.96 -22.97 24.83
C LEU A 189 1.56 -23.05 26.29
N SER A 190 1.08 -21.94 26.85
CA SER A 190 0.52 -21.85 28.22
C SER A 190 -0.53 -20.74 28.24
N PRO A 191 -1.27 -20.57 29.35
CA PRO A 191 -2.20 -19.46 29.52
C PRO A 191 -1.59 -18.07 29.30
N ARG A 192 -0.28 -17.93 29.41
CA ARG A 192 0.43 -16.65 29.26
C ARG A 192 1.34 -16.54 28.06
N VAL A 193 1.54 -17.63 27.31
CA VAL A 193 2.54 -17.66 26.25
C VAL A 193 1.92 -18.23 24.98
N VAL A 194 1.95 -17.44 23.93
CA VAL A 194 1.47 -17.81 22.60
C VAL A 194 2.63 -17.73 21.60
N LEU A 195 2.86 -18.80 20.89
CA LEU A 195 3.76 -18.83 19.74
C LEU A 195 2.95 -18.56 18.47
N GLY A 196 3.40 -17.62 17.68
CA GLY A 196 2.76 -17.26 16.40
C GLY A 196 3.71 -17.34 15.23
N GLY A 197 3.13 -17.59 14.06
CA GLY A 197 3.82 -17.59 12.77
C GLY A 197 2.99 -16.91 11.70
N LEU A 198 3.67 -16.35 10.73
CA LEU A 198 3.05 -15.73 9.57
C LEU A 198 3.82 -16.04 8.29
N ILE A 199 3.08 -16.08 7.19
CA ILE A 199 3.62 -16.15 5.84
C ILE A 199 2.81 -15.20 4.96
N GLY A 200 3.46 -14.53 4.00
CA GLY A 200 2.78 -13.63 3.08
C GLY A 200 3.43 -13.65 1.70
N LEU A 201 2.59 -13.47 0.70
CA LEU A 201 2.94 -13.35 -0.70
C LEU A 201 2.19 -12.15 -1.27
N ASP A 202 2.91 -11.18 -1.78
CA ASP A 202 2.35 -10.03 -2.47
C ASP A 202 2.88 -9.97 -3.90
N ASN A 203 2.00 -9.74 -4.85
CA ASN A 203 2.34 -9.50 -6.24
C ASN A 203 1.49 -8.33 -6.76
N ALA A 204 2.15 -7.33 -7.31
CA ALA A 204 1.52 -6.20 -7.95
C ALA A 204 2.35 -5.79 -9.17
N SER A 205 2.01 -6.33 -10.35
CA SER A 205 2.69 -6.04 -11.62
C SER A 205 4.21 -6.29 -11.57
N ASP A 206 5.00 -5.25 -11.29
CA ASP A 206 6.47 -5.32 -11.28
C ASP A 206 7.07 -5.57 -9.88
N PHE A 207 6.20 -5.80 -8.87
CA PHE A 207 6.62 -6.00 -7.50
C PHE A 207 6.17 -7.37 -6.98
N GLN A 208 7.13 -8.13 -6.47
CA GLN A 208 6.86 -9.39 -5.77
C GLN A 208 7.52 -9.36 -4.39
N GLN A 209 6.80 -9.74 -3.36
CA GLN A 209 7.32 -9.82 -2.02
C GLN A 209 6.89 -11.13 -1.36
N PHE A 210 7.85 -11.81 -0.73
CA PHE A 210 7.63 -12.92 0.17
C PHE A 210 7.98 -12.50 1.59
N LYS A 211 7.10 -12.80 2.54
CA LYS A 211 7.28 -12.51 3.96
C LYS A 211 7.12 -13.79 4.76
N VAL A 212 7.98 -13.99 5.73
CA VAL A 212 7.85 -15.03 6.73
C VAL A 212 8.28 -14.46 8.08
N GLY A 213 7.56 -14.79 9.12
CA GLY A 213 7.88 -14.32 10.45
C GLY A 213 7.39 -15.27 11.53
N MET A 214 8.05 -15.21 12.67
CA MET A 214 7.63 -15.89 13.91
C MET A 214 7.66 -14.87 15.04
N TYR A 215 6.76 -15.03 15.99
CA TYR A 215 6.71 -14.18 17.18
C TYR A 215 6.29 -14.96 18.41
N LEU A 216 6.69 -14.46 19.56
CA LEU A 216 6.27 -14.93 20.85
C LEU A 216 5.51 -13.80 21.54
N ARG A 217 4.29 -14.07 21.99
CA ARG A 217 3.50 -13.13 22.78
C ARG A 217 3.45 -13.62 24.22
N VAL A 218 3.80 -12.74 25.15
CA VAL A 218 3.74 -13.01 26.59
C VAL A 218 2.74 -12.05 27.21
N TYR A 219 1.72 -12.58 27.86
CA TYR A 219 0.73 -11.81 28.58
C TYR A 219 1.21 -11.61 30.03
N MET A 220 1.21 -10.37 30.47
CA MET A 220 1.60 -10.02 31.84
C MET A 220 0.49 -10.32 32.85
N ASP A 221 -0.77 -10.21 32.43
CA ASP A 221 -1.95 -10.52 33.21
C ASP A 221 -2.55 -11.88 32.86
N GLN A 222 -3.31 -12.46 33.83
CA GLN A 222 -3.80 -13.84 33.71
C GLN A 222 -5.13 -13.97 32.94
N GLU A 223 -5.89 -12.89 32.79
CA GLU A 223 -7.31 -13.01 32.41
C GLU A 223 -7.58 -13.27 30.94
N ASP A 224 -6.66 -12.96 30.02
CA ASP A 224 -6.90 -13.08 28.56
C ASP A 224 -5.80 -13.81 27.80
N ALA A 225 -5.04 -14.62 28.50
CA ALA A 225 -3.93 -15.33 27.88
C ALA A 225 -4.43 -16.51 27.06
N GLY A 226 -4.50 -16.33 25.78
CA GLY A 226 -4.89 -17.36 24.83
C GLY A 226 -4.73 -16.92 23.39
N VAL A 227 -4.89 -17.87 22.49
CA VAL A 227 -4.98 -17.55 21.07
C VAL A 227 -6.25 -16.74 20.81
N VAL A 228 -6.12 -15.72 19.99
CA VAL A 228 -7.24 -14.87 19.56
C VAL A 228 -7.63 -15.19 18.11
N ALA A 229 -8.83 -14.88 17.76
CA ALA A 229 -9.33 -15.05 16.40
C ALA A 229 -9.93 -13.72 15.91
N PRO A 230 -9.46 -13.13 14.81
CA PRO A 230 -8.32 -13.61 14.00
C PRO A 230 -6.99 -13.50 14.74
N PRO A 231 -5.95 -14.27 14.34
CA PRO A 231 -4.62 -14.18 14.95
C PRO A 231 -4.06 -12.76 14.86
N GLN A 232 -3.63 -12.22 16.00
CA GLN A 232 -3.09 -10.85 16.08
C GLN A 232 -1.59 -10.84 15.79
N VAL A 233 -1.24 -10.71 14.54
CA VAL A 233 0.15 -10.58 14.11
C VAL A 233 0.71 -9.22 14.54
N PRO A 234 1.83 -9.17 15.29
CA PRO A 234 2.54 -7.92 15.51
C PRO A 234 2.95 -7.31 14.18
N ASN A 235 2.47 -6.11 13.90
CA ASN A 235 2.88 -5.39 12.69
C ASN A 235 3.82 -4.25 13.10
N PRO A 236 5.15 -4.46 13.07
CA PRO A 236 6.14 -3.44 13.42
C PRO A 236 6.17 -2.28 12.40
N PHE A 237 5.50 -2.45 11.26
CA PHE A 237 5.44 -1.49 10.16
C PHE A 237 3.99 -1.08 9.86
N GLN A 238 3.20 -0.78 10.88
CA GLN A 238 1.92 -0.08 10.65
C GLN A 238 2.24 1.35 10.18
N TYR A 239 2.15 1.51 8.92
CA TYR A 239 2.34 2.77 8.21
C TYR A 239 0.99 3.48 8.03
#